data_97e959f3e637eb75e8dd7e3838116023
#
_entry.id   97e959f3e637eb75e8dd7e3838116023
#
_cell.length_a   1.000
_cell.length_b   1.000
_cell.length_c   1.000
_cell.angle_alpha   90.00
_cell.angle_beta   90.00
_cell.angle_gamma   90.00
#
_symmetry.space_group_name_H-M   'P 1'
#
loop_
_entity.id
_entity.type
_entity.pdbx_description
1 polymer ?
#
loop_
_entity_poly.entity_id
_entity_poly.type
_entity_poly.pdbx_seq_one_letter_code
_entity_poly.pdbx_strand_id
1 'polypeptide(L)'
;MPFFAFLQANARWLGAGYLLALFSGFGQTFFISLFAGDLRAEFDLSHGDFGLIYMAATLLSALCLSSVGRTVDVFPIQRVAAVVMLALAAFCVSMATVNSVVMLFVTIFGLRLCGQGMMTHTSMTAMGRWFSAQRGRAVSIAILGFPTAEALFPISFVALSNAIGWRGAWGFAAAILVALSMPVILTLLRADRQPKSLESDGTNVIGRQWTRAEVLRDPVFWAACLGVLAPPFIGTAILFHQVYLVELRGWPLELFASAFVVMAVVSVATSLVLGGLIDRYTAVRLMPGLLVPMAAACFVLAYFTSQAAPFIFMALFGMSSGITATLIGALWPEIYGVRHIGAIRAVAFALMVFASAAGPGLVGWLIDLGIDYDFQLAGMGLYCILMSVVLTLASKTARLRDKQPGN
;
A
#
# COMPACT_ATOMS: atom_id res chain seq x y z
N MET A 1 -18.36 -18.21 15.65
CA MET A 1 -18.64 -17.07 16.55
C MET A 1 -19.26 -15.93 15.78
N PRO A 2 -20.30 -15.25 16.30
CA PRO A 2 -20.77 -13.98 15.75
C PRO A 2 -19.64 -12.95 15.69
N PHE A 3 -19.70 -12.02 14.74
CA PHE A 3 -18.60 -11.07 14.48
C PHE A 3 -18.22 -10.23 15.73
N PHE A 4 -19.21 -9.69 16.42
CA PHE A 4 -18.98 -8.88 17.64
C PHE A 4 -18.36 -9.69 18.79
N ALA A 5 -18.78 -10.94 18.99
CA ALA A 5 -18.18 -11.80 19.99
C ALA A 5 -16.72 -12.15 19.66
N PHE A 6 -16.39 -12.28 18.36
CA PHE A 6 -15.01 -12.46 17.92
C PHE A 6 -14.17 -11.21 18.21
N LEU A 7 -14.68 -10.02 17.94
CA LEU A 7 -14.00 -8.74 18.22
C LEU A 7 -13.72 -8.60 19.72
N GLN A 8 -14.74 -8.77 20.55
CA GLN A 8 -14.60 -8.62 22.03
C GLN A 8 -13.60 -9.63 22.61
N ALA A 9 -13.71 -10.89 22.23
CA ALA A 9 -12.83 -11.95 22.73
C ALA A 9 -11.37 -11.78 22.31
N ASN A 10 -11.11 -11.03 21.22
CA ASN A 10 -9.78 -10.90 20.63
C ASN A 10 -9.31 -9.44 20.50
N ALA A 11 -10.02 -8.49 21.10
CA ALA A 11 -9.80 -7.05 20.97
C ALA A 11 -8.34 -6.64 21.21
N ARG A 12 -7.68 -7.26 22.18
CA ARG A 12 -6.29 -7.00 22.53
C ARG A 12 -5.33 -7.25 21.37
N TRP A 13 -5.39 -8.44 20.77
CA TRP A 13 -4.47 -8.83 19.67
C TRP A 13 -4.83 -8.15 18.37
N LEU A 14 -6.13 -8.02 18.07
CA LEU A 14 -6.64 -7.31 16.90
C LEU A 14 -6.28 -5.81 16.98
N GLY A 15 -6.43 -5.20 18.16
CA GLY A 15 -6.04 -3.82 18.43
C GLY A 15 -4.55 -3.60 18.26
N ALA A 16 -3.70 -4.52 18.72
CA ALA A 16 -2.26 -4.43 18.47
C ALA A 16 -1.91 -4.46 16.99
N GLY A 17 -2.50 -5.38 16.23
CA GLY A 17 -2.31 -5.46 14.77
C GLY A 17 -2.80 -4.20 14.04
N TYR A 18 -3.97 -3.70 14.43
CA TYR A 18 -4.54 -2.45 13.89
C TYR A 18 -3.63 -1.24 14.16
N LEU A 19 -3.15 -1.07 15.40
CA LEU A 19 -2.27 0.05 15.74
C LEU A 19 -0.90 -0.05 15.07
N LEU A 20 -0.34 -1.25 14.91
CA LEU A 20 0.88 -1.44 14.12
C LEU A 20 0.67 -1.00 12.67
N ALA A 21 -0.46 -1.36 12.06
CA ALA A 21 -0.80 -0.93 10.70
C ALA A 21 -1.08 0.58 10.63
N LEU A 22 -1.76 1.17 11.64
CA LEU A 22 -2.01 2.60 11.73
C LEU A 22 -0.70 3.40 11.78
N PHE A 23 0.17 3.10 12.73
CA PHE A 23 1.41 3.85 12.92
C PHE A 23 2.50 3.53 11.87
N SER A 24 2.31 2.49 11.04
CA SER A 24 3.10 2.30 9.84
C SER A 24 2.98 3.48 8.86
N GLY A 25 1.92 4.27 8.99
CA GLY A 25 1.62 5.45 8.20
C GLY A 25 2.76 6.46 8.15
N PHE A 26 3.56 6.62 9.21
CA PHE A 26 4.71 7.52 9.22
C PHE A 26 5.82 7.15 8.23
N GLY A 27 5.88 5.89 7.78
CA GLY A 27 6.81 5.45 6.73
C GLY A 27 6.16 5.30 5.35
N GLN A 28 4.93 5.70 5.17
CA GLN A 28 4.20 5.58 3.90
C GLN A 28 4.41 6.78 2.99
N THR A 29 4.23 6.56 1.69
CA THR A 29 4.41 7.59 0.66
C THR A 29 3.52 8.80 0.92
N PHE A 30 2.23 8.57 1.20
CA PHE A 30 1.26 9.64 1.40
C PHE A 30 1.64 10.60 2.53
N PHE A 31 2.37 10.10 3.55
CA PHE A 31 2.82 10.91 4.67
C PHE A 31 4.13 11.63 4.38
N ILE A 32 5.15 10.93 3.89
CA ILE A 32 6.48 11.51 3.58
C ILE A 32 6.33 12.64 2.55
N SER A 33 5.50 12.45 1.55
CA SER A 33 5.31 13.40 0.46
C SER A 33 4.50 14.67 0.83
N LEU A 34 3.87 14.72 2.00
CA LEU A 34 3.28 15.98 2.51
C LEU A 34 4.34 17.08 2.67
N PHE A 35 5.56 16.69 2.98
CA PHE A 35 6.70 17.56 3.24
C PHE A 35 7.64 17.69 2.02
N ALA A 36 7.21 17.21 0.84
CA ALA A 36 8.06 17.19 -0.36
C ALA A 36 8.50 18.61 -0.80
N GLY A 37 7.61 19.60 -0.66
CA GLY A 37 7.93 21.00 -0.97
C GLY A 37 9.03 21.53 -0.05
N ASP A 38 8.86 21.37 1.27
CA ASP A 38 9.83 21.81 2.27
C ASP A 38 11.19 21.12 2.10
N LEU A 39 11.19 19.80 1.89
CA LEU A 39 12.42 19.02 1.72
C LEU A 39 13.18 19.40 0.45
N ARG A 40 12.45 19.63 -0.65
CA ARG A 40 13.09 20.08 -1.90
C ARG A 40 13.65 21.49 -1.78
N ALA A 41 12.92 22.40 -1.16
CA ALA A 41 13.38 23.76 -0.92
C ALA A 41 14.62 23.82 0.00
N GLU A 42 14.67 22.99 1.04
CA GLU A 42 15.78 22.95 2.01
C GLU A 42 17.09 22.45 1.38
N PHE A 43 17.01 21.50 0.43
CA PHE A 43 18.19 20.85 -0.16
C PHE A 43 18.42 21.22 -1.64
N ASP A 44 17.69 22.19 -2.17
CA ASP A 44 17.76 22.63 -3.58
C ASP A 44 17.64 21.47 -4.57
N LEU A 45 16.65 20.60 -4.32
CA LEU A 45 16.39 19.39 -5.13
C LEU A 45 15.32 19.65 -6.18
N SER A 46 15.58 19.18 -7.40
CA SER A 46 14.55 19.08 -8.44
C SER A 46 13.47 18.03 -8.08
N HIS A 47 12.39 17.95 -8.85
CA HIS A 47 11.38 16.90 -8.70
C HIS A 47 11.96 15.52 -8.98
N GLY A 48 12.82 15.41 -10.01
CA GLY A 48 13.50 14.18 -10.38
C GLY A 48 14.51 13.74 -9.34
N ASP A 49 15.35 14.67 -8.81
CA ASP A 49 16.34 14.35 -7.79
C ASP A 49 15.68 13.77 -6.54
N PHE A 50 14.63 14.44 -6.03
CA PHE A 50 13.91 13.95 -4.85
C PHE A 50 13.19 12.64 -5.14
N GLY A 51 12.59 12.51 -6.33
CA GLY A 51 11.96 11.26 -6.79
C GLY A 51 12.94 10.10 -6.90
N LEU A 52 14.16 10.33 -7.43
CA LEU A 52 15.22 9.32 -7.52
C LEU A 52 15.76 8.90 -6.15
N ILE A 53 15.97 9.86 -5.24
CA ILE A 53 16.35 9.59 -3.84
C ILE A 53 15.31 8.70 -3.19
N TYR A 54 14.03 9.04 -3.34
CA TYR A 54 12.93 8.27 -2.78
C TYR A 54 12.82 6.86 -3.40
N MET A 55 12.96 6.75 -4.72
CA MET A 55 12.96 5.48 -5.45
C MET A 55 14.08 4.57 -4.95
N ALA A 56 15.32 5.07 -4.92
CA ALA A 56 16.48 4.29 -4.51
C ALA A 56 16.37 3.85 -3.04
N ALA A 57 15.96 4.75 -2.13
CA ALA A 57 15.74 4.43 -0.72
C ALA A 57 14.63 3.37 -0.54
N THR A 58 13.52 3.48 -1.29
CA THR A 58 12.41 2.52 -1.24
C THR A 58 12.82 1.15 -1.76
N LEU A 59 13.53 1.07 -2.90
CA LEU A 59 14.04 -0.19 -3.44
C LEU A 59 15.02 -0.86 -2.49
N LEU A 60 15.95 -0.10 -1.92
CA LEU A 60 16.89 -0.63 -0.94
C LEU A 60 16.16 -1.16 0.30
N SER A 61 15.15 -0.44 0.80
CA SER A 61 14.33 -0.89 1.93
C SER A 61 13.61 -2.21 1.64
N ALA A 62 13.09 -2.38 0.43
CA ALA A 62 12.42 -3.61 0.00
C ALA A 62 13.39 -4.80 -0.09
N LEU A 63 14.61 -4.58 -0.57
CA LEU A 63 15.67 -5.60 -0.58
C LEU A 63 16.04 -6.01 0.85
N CYS A 64 16.24 -5.05 1.74
CA CYS A 64 16.55 -5.31 3.15
C CYS A 64 15.41 -6.01 3.87
N LEU A 65 14.15 -5.68 3.55
CA LEU A 65 12.98 -6.30 4.17
C LEU A 65 12.94 -7.82 3.97
N SER A 66 13.44 -8.32 2.85
CA SER A 66 13.48 -9.76 2.58
C SER A 66 14.31 -10.54 3.61
N SER A 67 15.33 -9.90 4.19
CA SER A 67 16.20 -10.48 5.21
C SER A 67 15.75 -10.10 6.62
N VAL A 68 15.50 -8.82 6.87
CA VAL A 68 15.08 -8.30 8.19
C VAL A 68 13.68 -8.81 8.56
N GLY A 69 12.80 -9.02 7.60
CA GLY A 69 11.47 -9.55 7.82
C GLY A 69 11.44 -10.92 8.51
N ARG A 70 12.48 -11.74 8.32
CA ARG A 70 12.61 -13.05 9.01
C ARG A 70 12.71 -12.92 10.52
N THR A 71 13.11 -11.76 11.06
CA THR A 71 13.18 -11.53 12.51
C THR A 71 11.85 -11.76 13.21
N VAL A 72 10.73 -11.50 12.52
CA VAL A 72 9.40 -11.77 13.06
C VAL A 72 9.16 -13.26 13.28
N ASP A 73 9.85 -14.14 12.54
CA ASP A 73 9.72 -15.59 12.70
C ASP A 73 10.58 -16.15 13.82
N VAL A 74 11.71 -15.48 14.13
CA VAL A 74 12.70 -15.94 15.10
C VAL A 74 12.47 -15.35 16.49
N PHE A 75 12.06 -14.09 16.56
CA PHE A 75 11.89 -13.38 17.83
C PHE A 75 10.41 -13.19 18.22
N PRO A 76 10.12 -13.02 19.53
CA PRO A 76 8.77 -12.68 19.97
C PRO A 76 8.27 -11.39 19.29
N ILE A 77 7.02 -11.40 18.83
CA ILE A 77 6.36 -10.27 18.13
C ILE A 77 6.52 -8.97 18.93
N GLN A 78 6.37 -9.03 20.27
CA GLN A 78 6.52 -7.88 21.16
C GLN A 78 7.90 -7.23 21.05
N ARG A 79 8.97 -8.04 21.00
CA ARG A 79 10.35 -7.52 20.88
C ARG A 79 10.60 -6.90 19.52
N VAL A 80 10.16 -7.57 18.48
CA VAL A 80 10.27 -7.04 17.10
C VAL A 80 9.51 -5.72 16.98
N ALA A 81 8.28 -5.66 17.45
CA ALA A 81 7.49 -4.43 17.44
C ALA A 81 8.17 -3.29 18.22
N ALA A 82 8.73 -3.56 19.40
CA ALA A 82 9.45 -2.57 20.20
C ALA A 82 10.66 -1.99 19.44
N VAL A 83 11.51 -2.86 18.90
CA VAL A 83 12.72 -2.44 18.14
C VAL A 83 12.34 -1.64 16.90
N VAL A 84 11.34 -2.12 16.15
CA VAL A 84 10.90 -1.46 14.91
C VAL A 84 10.28 -0.09 15.20
N MET A 85 9.45 0.03 16.25
CA MET A 85 8.86 1.32 16.64
C MET A 85 9.92 2.32 17.12
N LEU A 86 10.92 1.86 17.92
CA LEU A 86 12.03 2.71 18.34
C LEU A 86 12.87 3.18 17.14
N ALA A 87 13.17 2.27 16.21
CA ALA A 87 13.88 2.62 14.99
C ALA A 87 13.07 3.61 14.13
N LEU A 88 11.76 3.39 13.97
CA LEU A 88 10.88 4.32 13.25
C LEU A 88 10.88 5.70 13.91
N ALA A 89 10.76 5.78 15.25
CA ALA A 89 10.83 7.03 15.98
C ALA A 89 12.19 7.73 15.81
N ALA A 90 13.30 6.98 15.84
CA ALA A 90 14.62 7.52 15.57
C ALA A 90 14.74 8.10 14.16
N PHE A 91 14.15 7.45 13.14
CA PHE A 91 14.10 8.01 11.78
C PHE A 91 13.15 9.21 11.65
N CYS A 92 12.08 9.29 12.45
CA CYS A 92 11.27 10.51 12.53
C CYS A 92 12.09 11.68 13.15
N VAL A 93 12.88 11.42 14.21
CA VAL A 93 13.82 12.42 14.77
C VAL A 93 14.89 12.79 13.72
N SER A 94 15.44 11.80 13.02
CA SER A 94 16.40 12.04 11.93
C SER A 94 15.80 12.94 10.85
N MET A 95 14.52 12.77 10.48
CA MET A 95 13.85 13.66 9.55
C MET A 95 13.67 15.07 10.10
N ALA A 96 13.34 15.22 11.38
CA ALA A 96 13.24 16.52 12.03
C ALA A 96 14.58 17.30 12.08
N THR A 97 15.70 16.58 12.05
CA THR A 97 17.05 17.15 12.18
C THR A 97 17.90 16.99 10.92
N VAL A 98 17.30 16.56 9.80
CA VAL A 98 18.03 16.33 8.55
C VAL A 98 18.70 17.61 8.06
N ASN A 99 19.99 17.47 7.64
CA ASN A 99 20.83 18.60 7.23
C ASN A 99 21.68 18.32 5.98
N SER A 100 21.51 17.16 5.36
CA SER A 100 22.22 16.80 4.14
C SER A 100 21.42 15.80 3.30
N VAL A 101 21.64 15.77 2.00
CA VAL A 101 20.99 14.84 1.06
C VAL A 101 21.29 13.38 1.40
N VAL A 102 22.51 13.09 1.86
CA VAL A 102 22.89 11.72 2.29
C VAL A 102 22.08 11.32 3.52
N MET A 103 21.96 12.20 4.52
CA MET A 103 21.13 11.93 5.69
C MET A 103 19.65 11.79 5.31
N LEU A 104 19.15 12.59 4.35
CA LEU A 104 17.80 12.48 3.82
C LEU A 104 17.56 11.10 3.19
N PHE A 105 18.47 10.62 2.35
CA PHE A 105 18.40 9.28 1.76
C PHE A 105 18.33 8.18 2.82
N VAL A 106 19.23 8.20 3.81
CA VAL A 106 19.26 7.22 4.91
C VAL A 106 17.98 7.29 5.74
N THR A 107 17.49 8.50 5.98
CA THR A 107 16.24 8.71 6.73
C THR A 107 15.02 8.16 5.99
N ILE A 108 14.88 8.47 4.69
CA ILE A 108 13.79 7.91 3.87
C ILE A 108 13.90 6.38 3.81
N PHE A 109 15.08 5.84 3.60
CA PHE A 109 15.32 4.39 3.65
C PHE A 109 14.83 3.78 4.97
N GLY A 110 15.19 4.37 6.11
CA GLY A 110 14.79 3.88 7.42
C GLY A 110 13.28 4.00 7.69
N LEU A 111 12.67 5.13 7.31
CA LEU A 111 11.22 5.31 7.39
C LEU A 111 10.47 4.27 6.55
N ARG A 112 10.94 4.01 5.33
CA ARG A 112 10.35 2.99 4.43
C ARG A 112 10.53 1.58 4.99
N LEU A 113 11.73 1.24 5.47
CA LEU A 113 12.02 -0.08 6.03
C LEU A 113 11.22 -0.34 7.31
N CYS A 114 11.25 0.59 8.26
CA CYS A 114 10.61 0.40 9.56
C CYS A 114 9.09 0.60 9.48
N GLY A 115 8.62 1.69 8.86
CA GLY A 115 7.19 2.02 8.79
C GLY A 115 6.45 1.15 7.79
N GLN A 116 6.64 1.38 6.50
CA GLN A 116 5.93 0.63 5.46
C GLN A 116 6.27 -0.85 5.50
N GLY A 117 7.55 -1.20 5.63
CA GLY A 117 8.01 -2.58 5.63
C GLY A 117 7.68 -3.30 6.92
N MET A 118 8.48 -3.11 7.96
CA MET A 118 8.49 -3.93 9.16
C MET A 118 7.23 -3.80 10.03
N MET A 119 6.67 -2.59 10.22
CA MET A 119 5.43 -2.41 11.01
C MET A 119 4.27 -3.17 10.38
N THR A 120 4.05 -3.00 9.06
CA THR A 120 2.99 -3.70 8.32
C THR A 120 3.25 -5.21 8.31
N HIS A 121 4.50 -5.63 8.05
CA HIS A 121 4.87 -7.04 8.04
C HIS A 121 4.65 -7.70 9.41
N THR A 122 5.04 -7.05 10.50
CA THR A 122 4.83 -7.53 11.88
C THR A 122 3.35 -7.68 12.18
N SER A 123 2.52 -6.68 11.82
CA SER A 123 1.06 -6.73 11.98
C SER A 123 0.45 -7.93 11.26
N MET A 124 0.74 -8.08 9.96
CA MET A 124 0.15 -9.14 9.13
C MET A 124 0.61 -10.54 9.56
N THR A 125 1.91 -10.70 9.89
CA THR A 125 2.46 -11.98 10.35
C THR A 125 1.89 -12.38 11.70
N ALA A 126 1.74 -11.43 12.63
CA ALA A 126 1.12 -11.67 13.93
C ALA A 126 -0.33 -12.16 13.77
N MET A 127 -1.14 -11.46 12.96
CA MET A 127 -2.53 -11.87 12.69
C MET A 127 -2.59 -13.25 12.02
N GLY A 128 -1.73 -13.49 11.05
CA GLY A 128 -1.67 -14.77 10.35
C GLY A 128 -1.29 -15.95 11.25
N ARG A 129 -0.38 -15.71 12.21
CA ARG A 129 0.11 -16.72 13.16
C ARG A 129 -0.87 -16.99 14.28
N TRP A 130 -1.46 -15.95 14.86
CA TRP A 130 -2.34 -16.09 16.03
C TRP A 130 -3.75 -16.56 15.70
N PHE A 131 -4.23 -16.35 14.48
CA PHE A 131 -5.61 -16.62 14.07
C PHE A 131 -5.70 -17.63 12.92
N SER A 132 -5.08 -18.81 13.06
CA SER A 132 -5.06 -19.83 12.00
C SER A 132 -6.47 -20.16 11.45
N ALA A 133 -7.46 -20.37 12.34
CA ALA A 133 -8.85 -20.69 11.96
C ALA A 133 -9.66 -19.50 11.41
N GLN A 134 -9.29 -18.26 11.73
CA GLN A 134 -10.03 -17.05 11.38
C GLN A 134 -9.07 -15.98 10.83
N ARG A 135 -8.03 -16.44 10.14
CA ARG A 135 -6.93 -15.62 9.63
C ARG A 135 -7.43 -14.46 8.78
N GLY A 136 -8.35 -14.71 7.86
CA GLY A 136 -8.91 -13.69 6.99
C GLY A 136 -9.58 -12.56 7.79
N ARG A 137 -10.40 -12.90 8.79
CA ARG A 137 -11.06 -11.90 9.65
C ARG A 137 -10.07 -11.08 10.46
N ALA A 138 -9.07 -11.71 11.05
CA ALA A 138 -8.07 -11.01 11.86
C ALA A 138 -7.22 -10.06 11.01
N VAL A 139 -6.75 -10.51 9.86
CA VAL A 139 -5.98 -9.69 8.91
C VAL A 139 -6.82 -8.52 8.40
N SER A 140 -8.09 -8.77 8.02
CA SER A 140 -8.98 -7.70 7.53
C SER A 140 -9.22 -6.60 8.56
N ILE A 141 -9.32 -6.95 9.86
CA ILE A 141 -9.52 -5.96 10.92
C ILE A 141 -8.21 -5.18 11.16
N ALA A 142 -7.09 -5.88 11.24
CA ALA A 142 -5.80 -5.23 11.49
C ALA A 142 -5.41 -4.27 10.35
N ILE A 143 -5.66 -4.65 9.10
CA ILE A 143 -5.29 -3.82 7.94
C ILE A 143 -6.11 -2.52 7.85
N LEU A 144 -7.27 -2.42 8.51
CA LEU A 144 -8.04 -1.16 8.59
C LEU A 144 -7.25 -0.02 9.27
N GLY A 145 -6.20 -0.33 10.03
CA GLY A 145 -5.28 0.67 10.53
C GLY A 145 -4.65 1.52 9.42
N PHE A 146 -4.35 0.92 8.26
CA PHE A 146 -3.73 1.62 7.14
C PHE A 146 -4.66 2.70 6.53
N PRO A 147 -5.89 2.43 6.06
CA PRO A 147 -6.79 3.48 5.59
C PRO A 147 -7.18 4.47 6.69
N THR A 148 -7.14 4.08 7.97
CA THR A 148 -7.33 5.04 9.06
C THR A 148 -6.17 6.03 9.14
N ALA A 149 -4.91 5.59 8.95
CA ALA A 149 -3.76 6.48 8.87
C ALA A 149 -3.87 7.42 7.66
N GLU A 150 -4.26 6.89 6.49
CA GLU A 150 -4.49 7.69 5.29
C GLU A 150 -5.55 8.77 5.49
N ALA A 151 -6.62 8.46 6.25
CA ALA A 151 -7.68 9.44 6.54
C ALA A 151 -7.25 10.51 7.56
N LEU A 152 -6.51 10.13 8.61
CA LEU A 152 -6.24 11.02 9.74
C LEU A 152 -4.92 11.79 9.62
N PHE A 153 -3.84 11.13 9.17
CA PHE A 153 -2.51 11.73 9.23
C PHE A 153 -2.34 12.94 8.28
N PRO A 154 -2.79 12.89 7.00
CA PRO A 154 -2.59 14.03 6.12
C PRO A 154 -3.21 15.32 6.67
N ILE A 155 -4.49 15.28 7.03
CA ILE A 155 -5.18 16.48 7.53
C ILE A 155 -4.60 16.97 8.86
N SER A 156 -4.27 16.05 9.78
CA SER A 156 -3.73 16.41 11.09
C SER A 156 -2.31 16.98 10.99
N PHE A 157 -1.46 16.39 10.14
CA PHE A 157 -0.06 16.77 10.03
C PHE A 157 0.18 17.96 9.11
N VAL A 158 -0.69 18.23 8.14
CA VAL A 158 -0.68 19.51 7.41
C VAL A 158 -1.04 20.65 8.36
N ALA A 159 -2.10 20.51 9.16
CA ALA A 159 -2.45 21.52 10.16
C ALA A 159 -1.34 21.71 11.21
N LEU A 160 -0.71 20.63 11.65
CA LEU A 160 0.40 20.68 12.60
C LEU A 160 1.63 21.34 11.99
N SER A 161 1.98 21.02 10.75
CA SER A 161 3.11 21.62 10.04
C SER A 161 2.95 23.14 9.87
N ASN A 162 1.72 23.59 9.61
CA ASN A 162 1.41 25.02 9.54
C ASN A 162 1.58 25.72 10.89
N ALA A 163 1.37 25.01 12.01
CA ALA A 163 1.47 25.58 13.36
C ALA A 163 2.90 25.59 13.92
N ILE A 164 3.67 24.50 13.74
CA ILE A 164 4.98 24.31 14.38
C ILE A 164 6.11 24.00 13.38
N GLY A 165 5.84 24.15 12.08
CA GLY A 165 6.78 23.83 11.00
C GLY A 165 6.91 22.33 10.75
N TRP A 166 7.41 21.98 9.56
CA TRP A 166 7.55 20.59 9.12
C TRP A 166 8.51 19.76 10.01
N ARG A 167 9.60 20.37 10.50
CA ARG A 167 10.55 19.73 11.42
C ARG A 167 9.89 19.42 12.77
N GLY A 168 9.07 20.34 13.28
CA GLY A 168 8.28 20.16 14.48
C GLY A 168 7.24 19.03 14.33
N ALA A 169 6.58 18.95 13.18
CA ALA A 169 5.63 17.87 12.87
C ALA A 169 6.29 16.49 12.92
N TRP A 170 7.49 16.33 12.36
CA TRP A 170 8.26 15.08 12.45
C TRP A 170 8.72 14.76 13.88
N GLY A 171 9.13 15.77 14.65
CA GLY A 171 9.42 15.59 16.08
C GLY A 171 8.19 15.13 16.88
N PHE A 172 7.02 15.66 16.56
CA PHE A 172 5.76 15.26 17.17
C PHE A 172 5.38 13.81 16.77
N ALA A 173 5.62 13.40 15.53
CA ALA A 173 5.45 12.01 15.10
C ALA A 173 6.32 11.04 15.92
N ALA A 174 7.59 11.39 16.15
CA ALA A 174 8.48 10.62 17.01
C ALA A 174 7.96 10.55 18.47
N ALA A 175 7.49 11.67 19.01
CA ALA A 175 6.94 11.73 20.35
C ALA A 175 5.69 10.85 20.53
N ILE A 176 4.75 10.87 19.58
CA ILE A 176 3.57 9.99 19.57
C ILE A 176 3.98 8.51 19.51
N LEU A 177 4.97 8.16 18.68
CA LEU A 177 5.44 6.78 18.57
C LEU A 177 5.99 6.26 19.91
N VAL A 178 6.79 7.05 20.61
CA VAL A 178 7.44 6.64 21.86
C VAL A 178 6.50 6.77 23.07
N ALA A 179 5.80 7.89 23.20
CA ALA A 179 5.03 8.20 24.39
C ALA A 179 3.62 7.58 24.41
N LEU A 180 3.01 7.36 23.23
CA LEU A 180 1.64 6.84 23.12
C LEU A 180 1.60 5.45 22.47
N SER A 181 2.09 5.36 21.24
CA SER A 181 1.94 4.15 20.41
C SER A 181 2.66 2.94 21.02
N MET A 182 3.93 3.11 21.38
CA MET A 182 4.76 2.03 21.88
C MET A 182 4.25 1.47 23.24
N PRO A 183 3.96 2.26 24.27
CA PRO A 183 3.41 1.72 25.53
C PRO A 183 2.09 0.99 25.33
N VAL A 184 1.18 1.53 24.51
CA VAL A 184 -0.12 0.90 24.24
C VAL A 184 0.07 -0.42 23.51
N ILE A 185 0.81 -0.44 22.40
CA ILE A 185 1.02 -1.65 21.61
C ILE A 185 1.75 -2.73 22.43
N LEU A 186 2.82 -2.38 23.14
CA LEU A 186 3.56 -3.35 23.96
C LEU A 186 2.73 -3.90 25.12
N THR A 187 1.82 -3.11 25.67
CA THR A 187 0.88 -3.58 26.70
C THR A 187 -0.12 -4.57 26.10
N LEU A 188 -0.63 -4.29 24.90
CA LEU A 188 -1.51 -5.21 24.19
C LEU A 188 -0.79 -6.51 23.81
N LEU A 189 0.51 -6.46 23.50
CA LEU A 189 1.33 -7.61 23.10
C LEU A 189 1.92 -8.42 24.26
N ARG A 190 1.74 -8.02 25.54
CA ARG A 190 2.31 -8.73 26.71
C ARG A 190 1.83 -10.18 26.86
N ALA A 191 0.60 -10.50 26.45
CA ALA A 191 0.11 -11.86 26.48
C ALA A 191 0.39 -12.53 25.13
N ASP A 192 1.24 -13.53 25.15
CA ASP A 192 1.50 -14.37 24.00
C ASP A 192 0.24 -15.20 23.67
N ARG A 193 -0.05 -15.33 22.39
CA ARG A 193 -1.15 -16.16 21.92
C ARG A 193 -0.57 -17.38 21.21
N GLN A 194 -0.79 -18.55 21.80
CA GLN A 194 -0.48 -19.79 21.12
C GLN A 194 -1.53 -20.05 20.02
N PRO A 195 -1.12 -20.38 18.80
CA PRO A 195 -2.03 -20.75 17.75
C PRO A 195 -2.83 -21.99 18.21
N LYS A 196 -4.15 -21.95 18.11
CA LYS A 196 -4.91 -23.19 18.13
C LYS A 196 -4.59 -23.90 16.81
N SER A 197 -3.81 -24.99 16.90
CA SER A 197 -3.53 -25.86 15.74
C SER A 197 -4.87 -26.35 15.18
N LEU A 198 -5.15 -25.95 13.94
CA LEU A 198 -6.10 -26.69 13.13
C LEU A 198 -5.27 -27.75 12.41
N GLU A 199 -5.69 -28.99 12.56
CA GLU A 199 -5.39 -30.04 11.59
C GLU A 199 -5.74 -29.47 10.22
N SER A 200 -4.78 -29.52 9.31
CA SER A 200 -5.00 -29.12 7.93
C SER A 200 -5.97 -30.11 7.32
N ASP A 201 -7.24 -29.72 7.21
CA ASP A 201 -8.16 -30.42 6.33
C ASP A 201 -7.50 -30.41 4.94
N GLY A 202 -7.07 -31.61 4.53
CA GLY A 202 -6.55 -31.85 3.20
C GLY A 202 -7.69 -31.67 2.19
N THR A 203 -7.98 -30.43 1.83
CA THR A 203 -8.88 -30.13 0.73
C THR A 203 -8.25 -30.72 -0.52
N ASN A 204 -8.90 -31.73 -1.11
CA ASN A 204 -8.62 -32.23 -2.44
C ASN A 204 -8.72 -31.06 -3.41
N VAL A 205 -7.56 -30.52 -3.81
CA VAL A 205 -7.49 -29.39 -4.73
C VAL A 205 -7.74 -29.94 -6.13
N ILE A 206 -8.96 -29.78 -6.61
CA ILE A 206 -9.37 -30.15 -7.97
C ILE A 206 -8.85 -29.04 -8.90
N GLY A 207 -8.06 -29.41 -9.92
CA GLY A 207 -7.54 -28.50 -10.94
C GLY A 207 -6.01 -28.53 -11.08
N ARG A 208 -5.52 -27.99 -12.21
CA ARG A 208 -4.09 -27.90 -12.51
C ARG A 208 -3.39 -26.97 -11.51
N GLN A 209 -2.30 -27.45 -10.92
CA GLN A 209 -1.47 -26.72 -9.99
C GLN A 209 -0.17 -26.29 -10.69
N TRP A 210 -0.09 -25.00 -11.00
CA TRP A 210 1.04 -24.45 -11.73
C TRP A 210 2.24 -24.22 -10.82
N THR A 211 3.44 -24.58 -11.30
CA THR A 211 4.69 -24.23 -10.66
C THR A 211 5.09 -22.78 -11.00
N ARG A 212 5.96 -22.16 -10.18
CA ARG A 212 6.50 -20.81 -10.46
C ARG A 212 7.13 -20.71 -11.86
N ALA A 213 7.87 -21.75 -12.29
CA ALA A 213 8.56 -21.76 -13.58
C ALA A 213 7.57 -21.78 -14.76
N GLU A 214 6.47 -22.50 -14.64
CA GLU A 214 5.39 -22.51 -15.64
C GLU A 214 4.69 -21.16 -15.73
N VAL A 215 4.36 -20.56 -14.56
CA VAL A 215 3.69 -19.26 -14.47
C VAL A 215 4.53 -18.16 -15.10
N LEU A 216 5.84 -18.15 -14.89
CA LEU A 216 6.74 -17.15 -15.49
C LEU A 216 6.86 -17.27 -17.02
N ARG A 217 6.43 -18.39 -17.59
CA ARG A 217 6.36 -18.61 -19.05
C ARG A 217 4.95 -18.35 -19.61
N ASP A 218 3.97 -18.12 -18.75
CA ASP A 218 2.60 -17.90 -19.19
C ASP A 218 2.34 -16.43 -19.58
N PRO A 219 1.93 -16.15 -20.83
CA PRO A 219 1.60 -14.80 -21.26
C PRO A 219 0.42 -14.18 -20.49
N VAL A 220 -0.52 -14.99 -19.99
CA VAL A 220 -1.65 -14.50 -19.16
C VAL A 220 -1.14 -13.92 -17.85
N PHE A 221 -0.10 -14.50 -17.26
CA PHE A 221 0.52 -13.95 -16.05
C PHE A 221 1.10 -12.55 -16.30
N TRP A 222 1.87 -12.37 -17.35
CA TRP A 222 2.49 -11.08 -17.66
C TRP A 222 1.47 -10.03 -18.06
N ALA A 223 0.45 -10.41 -18.84
CA ALA A 223 -0.66 -9.52 -19.17
C ALA A 223 -1.41 -9.06 -17.90
N ALA A 224 -1.71 -9.98 -16.98
CA ALA A 224 -2.33 -9.65 -15.69
C ALA A 224 -1.39 -8.81 -14.82
N CYS A 225 -0.09 -9.13 -14.74
CA CYS A 225 0.90 -8.35 -14.01
C CYS A 225 0.96 -6.90 -14.50
N LEU A 226 1.07 -6.64 -15.81
CA LEU A 226 1.12 -5.29 -16.36
C LEU A 226 -0.10 -4.45 -15.93
N GLY A 227 -1.29 -5.06 -15.88
CA GLY A 227 -2.48 -4.38 -15.35
C GLY A 227 -2.41 -4.15 -13.83
N VAL A 228 -1.97 -5.15 -13.07
CA VAL A 228 -1.87 -5.10 -11.60
C VAL A 228 -0.80 -4.12 -11.13
N LEU A 229 0.23 -3.83 -11.94
CA LEU A 229 1.30 -2.88 -11.63
C LEU A 229 0.87 -1.41 -11.78
N ALA A 230 -0.19 -1.12 -12.55
CA ALA A 230 -0.64 0.25 -12.78
C ALA A 230 -1.08 0.98 -11.49
N PRO A 231 -1.95 0.43 -10.63
CA PRO A 231 -2.36 1.13 -9.42
C PRO A 231 -1.21 1.47 -8.45
N PRO A 232 -0.27 0.57 -8.12
CA PRO A 232 0.86 0.93 -7.27
C PRO A 232 1.83 1.94 -7.92
N PHE A 233 2.05 1.88 -9.23
CA PHE A 233 2.87 2.87 -9.93
C PHE A 233 2.19 4.24 -9.95
N ILE A 234 0.99 4.33 -10.49
CA ILE A 234 0.25 5.58 -10.70
C ILE A 234 -0.12 6.22 -9.36
N GLY A 235 -0.67 5.42 -8.44
CA GLY A 235 -1.06 5.92 -7.13
C GLY A 235 0.11 6.49 -6.35
N THR A 236 1.25 5.78 -6.31
CA THR A 236 2.45 6.28 -5.62
C THR A 236 3.02 7.51 -6.32
N ALA A 237 3.04 7.56 -7.65
CA ALA A 237 3.51 8.72 -8.40
C ALA A 237 2.67 9.97 -8.11
N ILE A 238 1.34 9.86 -8.16
CA ILE A 238 0.44 11.00 -7.91
C ILE A 238 0.53 11.45 -6.44
N LEU A 239 0.47 10.51 -5.49
CA LEU A 239 0.55 10.85 -4.08
C LEU A 239 1.93 11.39 -3.68
N PHE A 240 3.00 10.97 -4.34
CA PHE A 240 4.33 11.52 -4.11
C PHE A 240 4.45 12.97 -4.59
N HIS A 241 3.86 13.29 -5.74
CA HIS A 241 3.86 14.63 -6.31
C HIS A 241 2.63 15.46 -5.90
N GLN A 242 1.94 15.10 -4.79
CA GLN A 242 0.72 15.79 -4.36
C GLN A 242 0.93 17.28 -4.06
N VAL A 243 2.08 17.67 -3.48
CA VAL A 243 2.41 19.07 -3.22
C VAL A 243 2.56 19.84 -4.54
N TYR A 244 3.30 19.29 -5.50
CA TYR A 244 3.42 19.86 -6.83
C TYR A 244 2.07 20.00 -7.55
N LEU A 245 1.21 18.99 -7.44
CA LEU A 245 -0.13 19.03 -8.03
C LEU A 245 -0.98 20.17 -7.44
N VAL A 246 -0.99 20.32 -6.11
CA VAL A 246 -1.80 21.37 -5.48
C VAL A 246 -1.25 22.76 -5.79
N GLU A 247 0.07 22.94 -5.85
CA GLU A 247 0.72 24.18 -6.30
C GLU A 247 0.34 24.52 -7.75
N LEU A 248 0.43 23.53 -8.67
CA LEU A 248 0.06 23.70 -10.07
C LEU A 248 -1.40 24.11 -10.26
N ARG A 249 -2.31 23.61 -9.40
CA ARG A 249 -3.76 23.91 -9.44
C ARG A 249 -4.18 25.11 -8.61
N GLY A 250 -3.30 25.66 -7.79
CA GLY A 250 -3.63 26.71 -6.82
C GLY A 250 -4.60 26.23 -5.74
N TRP A 251 -4.57 24.94 -5.40
CA TRP A 251 -5.39 24.39 -4.32
C TRP A 251 -4.67 24.49 -2.98
N PRO A 252 -5.39 24.74 -1.87
CA PRO A 252 -4.80 24.57 -0.54
C PRO A 252 -4.41 23.10 -0.30
N LEU A 253 -3.25 22.85 0.31
CA LEU A 253 -2.82 21.49 0.63
C LEU A 253 -3.79 20.80 1.61
N GLU A 254 -4.41 21.57 2.50
CA GLU A 254 -5.44 21.13 3.44
C GLU A 254 -6.68 20.56 2.72
N LEU A 255 -7.05 21.14 1.58
CA LEU A 255 -8.17 20.66 0.75
C LEU A 255 -7.84 19.24 0.24
N PHE A 256 -6.64 19.05 -0.32
CA PHE A 256 -6.21 17.74 -0.82
C PHE A 256 -6.04 16.74 0.33
N ALA A 257 -5.48 17.16 1.46
CA ALA A 257 -5.34 16.34 2.66
C ALA A 257 -6.70 15.88 3.23
N SER A 258 -7.73 16.75 3.20
CA SER A 258 -9.08 16.38 3.66
C SER A 258 -9.74 15.33 2.77
N ALA A 259 -9.42 15.31 1.48
CA ALA A 259 -9.97 14.34 0.53
C ALA A 259 -9.50 12.89 0.77
N PHE A 260 -8.40 12.67 1.51
CA PHE A 260 -7.96 11.33 1.90
C PHE A 260 -9.01 10.57 2.75
N VAL A 261 -9.84 11.29 3.49
CA VAL A 261 -10.96 10.68 4.24
C VAL A 261 -11.94 9.99 3.27
N VAL A 262 -12.24 10.63 2.14
CA VAL A 262 -13.09 10.05 1.09
C VAL A 262 -12.44 8.81 0.51
N MET A 263 -11.14 8.87 0.20
CA MET A 263 -10.37 7.74 -0.31
C MET A 263 -10.46 6.53 0.63
N ALA A 264 -10.21 6.73 1.92
CA ALA A 264 -10.23 5.66 2.92
C ALA A 264 -11.62 5.01 3.03
N VAL A 265 -12.68 5.81 3.14
CA VAL A 265 -14.06 5.31 3.25
C VAL A 265 -14.46 4.53 1.99
N VAL A 266 -14.20 5.09 0.81
CA VAL A 266 -14.55 4.46 -0.47
C VAL A 266 -13.73 3.18 -0.69
N SER A 267 -12.45 3.16 -0.32
CA SER A 267 -11.60 1.97 -0.44
C SER A 267 -12.14 0.80 0.38
N VAL A 268 -12.50 1.06 1.65
CA VAL A 268 -13.07 0.03 2.53
C VAL A 268 -14.43 -0.45 2.00
N ALA A 269 -15.32 0.47 1.64
CA ALA A 269 -16.64 0.12 1.11
C ALA A 269 -16.54 -0.71 -0.17
N THR A 270 -15.64 -0.31 -1.09
CA THR A 270 -15.40 -1.03 -2.35
C THR A 270 -14.84 -2.43 -2.11
N SER A 271 -13.91 -2.58 -1.16
CA SER A 271 -13.34 -3.90 -0.82
C SER A 271 -14.42 -4.87 -0.32
N LEU A 272 -15.35 -4.38 0.51
CA LEU A 272 -16.47 -5.20 1.04
C LEU A 272 -17.44 -5.61 -0.07
N VAL A 273 -17.83 -4.67 -0.93
CA VAL A 273 -18.74 -4.94 -2.07
C VAL A 273 -18.07 -5.91 -3.06
N LEU A 274 -16.81 -5.68 -3.37
CA LEU A 274 -16.10 -6.51 -4.34
C LEU A 274 -15.90 -7.95 -3.86
N GLY A 275 -15.69 -8.17 -2.56
CA GLY A 275 -15.63 -9.51 -1.99
C GLY A 275 -16.88 -10.32 -2.37
N GLY A 276 -18.08 -9.77 -2.16
CA GLY A 276 -19.33 -10.41 -2.56
C GLY A 276 -19.50 -10.58 -4.07
N LEU A 277 -18.97 -9.66 -4.88
CA LEU A 277 -18.99 -9.79 -6.34
C LEU A 277 -18.04 -10.89 -6.82
N ILE A 278 -16.87 -11.05 -6.21
CA ILE A 278 -15.92 -12.14 -6.52
C ILE A 278 -16.55 -13.49 -6.22
N ASP A 279 -17.22 -13.63 -5.08
CA ASP A 279 -17.91 -14.87 -4.72
C ASP A 279 -19.00 -15.25 -5.75
N ARG A 280 -19.64 -14.25 -6.37
CA ARG A 280 -20.70 -14.47 -7.36
C ARG A 280 -20.17 -14.63 -8.80
N TYR A 281 -19.15 -13.86 -9.20
CA TYR A 281 -18.74 -13.73 -10.61
C TYR A 281 -17.32 -14.21 -10.90
N THR A 282 -16.54 -14.54 -9.89
CA THR A 282 -15.12 -14.90 -9.93
C THR A 282 -14.17 -13.70 -10.21
N ALA A 283 -12.93 -13.79 -9.70
CA ALA A 283 -11.94 -12.72 -9.87
C ALA A 283 -11.51 -12.55 -11.34
N VAL A 284 -11.38 -13.66 -12.07
CA VAL A 284 -11.00 -13.64 -13.50
C VAL A 284 -12.02 -12.89 -14.35
N ARG A 285 -13.32 -13.00 -14.06
CA ARG A 285 -14.36 -12.25 -14.79
C ARG A 285 -14.36 -10.76 -14.48
N LEU A 286 -13.99 -10.38 -13.26
CA LEU A 286 -13.97 -8.99 -12.81
C LEU A 286 -12.66 -8.27 -13.18
N MET A 287 -11.61 -9.02 -13.54
CA MET A 287 -10.29 -8.49 -13.88
C MET A 287 -10.29 -7.36 -14.93
N PRO A 288 -11.13 -7.37 -15.99
CA PRO A 288 -11.18 -6.27 -16.96
C PRO A 288 -11.56 -4.90 -16.37
N GLY A 289 -12.35 -4.89 -15.29
CA GLY A 289 -12.79 -3.66 -14.61
C GLY A 289 -11.77 -3.09 -13.61
N LEU A 290 -10.64 -3.78 -13.38
CA LEU A 290 -9.64 -3.40 -12.37
C LEU A 290 -9.17 -1.94 -12.50
N LEU A 291 -8.90 -1.49 -13.72
CA LEU A 291 -8.25 -0.20 -13.98
C LEU A 291 -9.22 0.93 -14.36
N VAL A 292 -10.51 0.64 -14.52
CA VAL A 292 -11.50 1.65 -14.94
C VAL A 292 -11.59 2.83 -13.98
N PRO A 293 -11.68 2.65 -12.65
CA PRO A 293 -11.69 3.78 -11.72
C PRO A 293 -10.38 4.56 -11.73
N MET A 294 -9.23 3.87 -11.89
CA MET A 294 -7.92 4.53 -11.95
C MET A 294 -7.78 5.39 -13.22
N ALA A 295 -8.25 4.89 -14.36
CA ALA A 295 -8.28 5.68 -15.61
C ALA A 295 -9.11 6.96 -15.42
N ALA A 296 -10.32 6.83 -14.86
CA ALA A 296 -11.18 7.97 -14.58
C ALA A 296 -10.52 8.95 -13.59
N ALA A 297 -9.86 8.45 -12.56
CA ALA A 297 -9.12 9.26 -11.57
C ALA A 297 -8.04 10.11 -12.24
N CYS A 298 -7.23 9.50 -13.13
CA CYS A 298 -6.19 10.20 -13.87
C CYS A 298 -6.77 11.30 -14.77
N PHE A 299 -7.86 11.03 -15.49
CA PHE A 299 -8.50 12.04 -16.35
C PHE A 299 -9.17 13.16 -15.55
N VAL A 300 -9.70 12.87 -14.36
CA VAL A 300 -10.21 13.91 -13.47
C VAL A 300 -9.09 14.89 -13.10
N LEU A 301 -7.93 14.40 -12.68
CA LEU A 301 -6.80 15.28 -12.36
C LEU A 301 -6.20 15.99 -13.57
N ALA A 302 -6.22 15.37 -14.76
CA ALA A 302 -5.69 15.96 -15.98
C ALA A 302 -6.55 17.13 -16.50
N TYR A 303 -7.87 17.05 -16.37
CA TYR A 303 -8.76 17.97 -17.05
C TYR A 303 -9.64 18.85 -16.15
N PHE A 304 -9.76 18.52 -14.85
CA PHE A 304 -10.60 19.27 -13.92
C PHE A 304 -9.75 20.03 -12.92
N THR A 305 -9.94 21.36 -12.89
CA THR A 305 -9.19 22.28 -12.01
C THR A 305 -10.00 22.77 -10.81
N SER A 306 -11.29 22.39 -10.73
CA SER A 306 -12.17 22.82 -9.64
C SER A 306 -11.74 22.23 -8.29
N GLN A 307 -12.10 22.89 -7.19
CA GLN A 307 -11.84 22.39 -5.83
C GLN A 307 -12.56 21.08 -5.49
N ALA A 308 -13.52 20.64 -6.31
CA ALA A 308 -14.15 19.33 -6.19
C ALA A 308 -13.29 18.20 -6.77
N ALA A 309 -12.33 18.50 -7.66
CA ALA A 309 -11.50 17.49 -8.33
C ALA A 309 -10.71 16.59 -7.35
N PRO A 310 -10.07 17.09 -6.28
CA PRO A 310 -9.42 16.25 -5.28
C PRO A 310 -10.35 15.20 -4.66
N PHE A 311 -11.58 15.55 -4.34
CA PHE A 311 -12.54 14.63 -3.74
C PHE A 311 -13.00 13.56 -4.73
N ILE A 312 -13.27 13.94 -5.98
CA ILE A 312 -13.65 13.02 -7.05
C ILE A 312 -12.48 12.06 -7.35
N PHE A 313 -11.27 12.60 -7.47
CA PHE A 313 -10.05 11.81 -7.64
C PHE A 313 -9.88 10.81 -6.50
N MET A 314 -9.94 11.26 -5.24
CA MET A 314 -9.76 10.41 -4.07
C MET A 314 -10.85 9.35 -3.94
N ALA A 315 -12.10 9.63 -4.34
CA ALA A 315 -13.15 8.62 -4.41
C ALA A 315 -12.82 7.54 -5.45
N LEU A 316 -12.45 7.92 -6.67
CA LEU A 316 -12.08 6.99 -7.74
C LEU A 316 -10.80 6.21 -7.42
N PHE A 317 -9.81 6.87 -6.82
CA PHE A 317 -8.57 6.24 -6.38
C PHE A 317 -8.82 5.27 -5.21
N GLY A 318 -9.68 5.63 -4.25
CA GLY A 318 -10.13 4.74 -3.19
C GLY A 318 -10.86 3.51 -3.74
N MET A 319 -11.73 3.69 -4.74
CA MET A 319 -12.36 2.57 -5.45
C MET A 319 -11.32 1.66 -6.10
N SER A 320 -10.35 2.23 -6.83
CA SER A 320 -9.26 1.45 -7.44
C SER A 320 -8.43 0.69 -6.40
N SER A 321 -8.11 1.32 -5.27
CA SER A 321 -7.36 0.70 -4.17
C SER A 321 -8.12 -0.48 -3.56
N GLY A 322 -9.41 -0.32 -3.30
CA GLY A 322 -10.28 -1.39 -2.78
C GLY A 322 -10.42 -2.56 -3.76
N ILE A 323 -10.58 -2.27 -5.06
CA ILE A 323 -10.61 -3.30 -6.11
C ILE A 323 -9.28 -4.05 -6.16
N THR A 324 -8.17 -3.32 -6.21
CA THR A 324 -6.83 -3.90 -6.33
C THR A 324 -6.53 -4.83 -5.16
N ALA A 325 -6.75 -4.38 -3.92
CA ALA A 325 -6.47 -5.15 -2.73
C ALA A 325 -7.26 -6.48 -2.69
N THR A 326 -8.54 -6.44 -3.05
CA THR A 326 -9.43 -7.61 -2.97
C THR A 326 -9.23 -8.54 -4.16
N LEU A 327 -9.18 -7.99 -5.38
CA LEU A 327 -9.09 -8.78 -6.60
C LEU A 327 -7.78 -9.57 -6.68
N ILE A 328 -6.64 -8.92 -6.39
CA ILE A 328 -5.31 -9.58 -6.44
C ILE A 328 -5.25 -10.74 -5.44
N GLY A 329 -5.93 -10.62 -4.30
CA GLY A 329 -6.03 -11.68 -3.31
C GLY A 329 -6.66 -12.97 -3.87
N ALA A 330 -7.66 -12.86 -4.73
CA ALA A 330 -8.41 -13.97 -5.29
C ALA A 330 -7.89 -14.43 -6.67
N LEU A 331 -7.35 -13.52 -7.47
CA LEU A 331 -6.99 -13.74 -8.88
C LEU A 331 -5.96 -14.86 -9.08
N TRP A 332 -4.85 -14.78 -8.36
CA TRP A 332 -3.76 -15.74 -8.55
C TRP A 332 -4.13 -17.19 -8.18
N PRO A 333 -4.81 -17.44 -7.03
CA PRO A 333 -5.28 -18.77 -6.70
C PRO A 333 -6.28 -19.32 -7.72
N GLU A 334 -7.14 -18.47 -8.28
CA GLU A 334 -8.16 -18.87 -9.25
C GLU A 334 -7.54 -19.29 -10.59
N ILE A 335 -6.49 -18.60 -11.06
CA ILE A 335 -5.84 -18.92 -12.36
C ILE A 335 -4.84 -20.06 -12.23
N TYR A 336 -4.03 -20.09 -11.14
CA TYR A 336 -2.85 -20.96 -11.05
C TYR A 336 -2.91 -22.02 -9.95
N GLY A 337 -4.01 -22.07 -9.20
CA GLY A 337 -4.17 -22.99 -8.08
C GLY A 337 -3.47 -22.53 -6.81
N VAL A 338 -3.59 -23.33 -5.75
CA VAL A 338 -3.17 -22.94 -4.39
C VAL A 338 -1.85 -23.56 -3.93
N ARG A 339 -1.39 -24.64 -4.58
CA ARG A 339 -0.22 -25.43 -4.12
C ARG A 339 1.07 -24.63 -4.07
N HIS A 340 1.33 -23.77 -5.07
CA HIS A 340 2.55 -22.96 -5.18
C HIS A 340 2.28 -21.47 -5.10
N ILE A 341 1.10 -21.09 -4.58
CA ILE A 341 0.60 -19.71 -4.61
C ILE A 341 1.53 -18.71 -3.90
N GLY A 342 2.22 -19.14 -2.84
CA GLY A 342 3.17 -18.29 -2.12
C GLY A 342 4.32 -17.81 -3.02
N ALA A 343 4.91 -18.71 -3.81
CA ALA A 343 5.99 -18.39 -4.72
C ALA A 343 5.54 -17.52 -5.90
N ILE A 344 4.31 -17.71 -6.38
CA ILE A 344 3.71 -16.92 -7.46
C ILE A 344 3.41 -15.50 -6.97
N ARG A 345 2.74 -15.37 -5.82
CA ARG A 345 2.45 -14.06 -5.19
C ARG A 345 3.71 -13.27 -4.86
N ALA A 346 4.78 -13.94 -4.44
CA ALA A 346 6.04 -13.27 -4.14
C ALA A 346 6.61 -12.53 -5.36
N VAL A 347 6.51 -13.12 -6.56
CA VAL A 347 6.94 -12.46 -7.80
C VAL A 347 6.06 -11.25 -8.10
N ALA A 348 4.73 -11.42 -8.10
CA ALA A 348 3.80 -10.33 -8.37
C ALA A 348 3.99 -9.18 -7.36
N PHE A 349 4.16 -9.49 -6.07
CA PHE A 349 4.39 -8.50 -5.03
C PHE A 349 5.72 -7.75 -5.22
N ALA A 350 6.80 -8.45 -5.55
CA ALA A 350 8.10 -7.81 -5.82
C ALA A 350 8.01 -6.83 -7.00
N LEU A 351 7.30 -7.20 -8.06
CA LEU A 351 7.03 -6.31 -9.20
C LEU A 351 6.18 -5.10 -8.80
N MET A 352 5.16 -5.28 -7.95
CA MET A 352 4.35 -4.18 -7.44
C MET A 352 5.17 -3.19 -6.60
N VAL A 353 6.07 -3.68 -5.75
CA VAL A 353 6.98 -2.82 -4.96
C VAL A 353 7.91 -2.04 -5.89
N PHE A 354 8.47 -2.69 -6.90
CA PHE A 354 9.30 -2.03 -7.91
C PHE A 354 8.51 -0.93 -8.64
N ALA A 355 7.30 -1.24 -9.13
CA ALA A 355 6.44 -0.28 -9.81
C ALA A 355 6.09 0.92 -8.91
N SER A 356 5.72 0.67 -7.65
CA SER A 356 5.45 1.71 -6.66
C SER A 356 6.67 2.61 -6.38
N ALA A 357 7.87 2.04 -6.35
CA ALA A 357 9.09 2.81 -6.14
C ALA A 357 9.49 3.62 -7.39
N ALA A 358 9.29 3.07 -8.59
CA ALA A 358 9.67 3.69 -9.85
C ALA A 358 8.80 4.92 -10.21
N GLY A 359 7.53 4.94 -9.77
CA GLY A 359 6.60 6.02 -10.09
C GLY A 359 7.12 7.41 -9.75
N PRO A 360 7.49 7.70 -8.49
CA PRO A 360 8.04 9.00 -8.09
C PRO A 360 9.25 9.45 -8.90
N GLY A 361 10.22 8.55 -9.11
CA GLY A 361 11.44 8.87 -9.84
C GLY A 361 11.18 9.19 -11.31
N LEU A 362 10.39 8.37 -12.01
CA LEU A 362 10.11 8.56 -13.42
C LEU A 362 9.28 9.84 -13.65
N VAL A 363 8.23 10.04 -12.87
CA VAL A 363 7.34 11.20 -13.03
C VAL A 363 8.08 12.49 -12.68
N GLY A 364 8.89 12.51 -11.61
CA GLY A 364 9.73 13.65 -11.27
C GLY A 364 10.73 14.00 -12.36
N TRP A 365 11.39 13.00 -12.92
CA TRP A 365 12.30 13.19 -14.06
C TRP A 365 11.59 13.77 -15.29
N LEU A 366 10.37 13.31 -15.61
CA LEU A 366 9.57 13.86 -16.70
C LEU A 366 9.15 15.32 -16.42
N ILE A 367 8.85 15.67 -15.18
CA ILE A 367 8.57 17.07 -14.77
C ILE A 367 9.80 17.94 -15.03
N ASP A 368 11.00 17.49 -14.64
CA ASP A 368 12.25 18.23 -14.84
C ASP A 368 12.61 18.41 -16.31
N LEU A 369 12.20 17.47 -17.19
CA LEU A 369 12.31 17.61 -18.65
C LEU A 369 11.30 18.60 -19.25
N GLY A 370 10.43 19.21 -18.42
CA GLY A 370 9.39 20.14 -18.88
C GLY A 370 8.18 19.47 -19.52
N ILE A 371 7.99 18.15 -19.33
CA ILE A 371 6.78 17.45 -19.81
C ILE A 371 5.64 17.81 -18.87
N ASP A 372 4.60 18.42 -19.46
CA ASP A 372 3.42 18.85 -18.72
C ASP A 372 2.82 17.72 -17.88
N TYR A 373 2.50 18.03 -16.61
CA TYR A 373 2.00 17.04 -15.68
C TYR A 373 0.60 16.54 -16.07
N ASP A 374 -0.22 17.40 -16.68
CA ASP A 374 -1.55 17.02 -17.17
C ASP A 374 -1.43 16.01 -18.32
N PHE A 375 -0.44 16.18 -19.18
CA PHE A 375 -0.13 15.21 -20.23
C PHE A 375 0.32 13.86 -19.65
N GLN A 376 1.14 13.88 -18.59
CA GLN A 376 1.56 12.66 -17.89
C GLN A 376 0.36 11.94 -17.25
N LEU A 377 -0.54 12.68 -16.57
CA LEU A 377 -1.76 12.15 -15.98
C LEU A 377 -2.69 11.54 -17.05
N ALA A 378 -2.90 12.24 -18.16
CA ALA A 378 -3.68 11.73 -19.30
C ALA A 378 -3.07 10.45 -19.88
N GLY A 379 -1.73 10.41 -20.02
CA GLY A 379 -0.97 9.23 -20.45
C GLY A 379 -1.17 8.03 -19.54
N MET A 380 -1.15 8.23 -18.22
CA MET A 380 -1.45 7.19 -17.23
C MET A 380 -2.89 6.69 -17.35
N GLY A 381 -3.85 7.60 -17.57
CA GLY A 381 -5.25 7.25 -17.81
C GLY A 381 -5.42 6.42 -19.08
N LEU A 382 -4.76 6.80 -20.18
CA LEU A 382 -4.76 6.06 -21.42
C LEU A 382 -4.13 4.67 -21.25
N TYR A 383 -3.01 4.57 -20.55
CA TYR A 383 -2.40 3.28 -20.21
C TYR A 383 -3.42 2.37 -19.48
N CYS A 384 -4.15 2.87 -18.52
CA CYS A 384 -5.17 2.10 -17.81
C CYS A 384 -6.29 1.60 -18.73
N ILE A 385 -6.73 2.42 -19.69
CA ILE A 385 -7.73 1.99 -20.70
C ILE A 385 -7.16 0.88 -21.60
N LEU A 386 -5.96 1.07 -22.13
CA LEU A 386 -5.32 0.07 -22.98
C LEU A 386 -5.12 -1.26 -22.25
N MET A 387 -4.67 -1.17 -20.99
CA MET A 387 -4.49 -2.36 -20.17
C MET A 387 -5.81 -3.03 -19.79
N SER A 388 -6.91 -2.30 -19.64
CA SER A 388 -8.25 -2.90 -19.45
C SER A 388 -8.67 -3.76 -20.66
N VAL A 389 -8.30 -3.35 -21.87
CA VAL A 389 -8.51 -4.17 -23.07
C VAL A 389 -7.65 -5.45 -23.01
N VAL A 390 -6.35 -5.32 -22.67
CA VAL A 390 -5.44 -6.47 -22.51
C VAL A 390 -5.96 -7.42 -21.44
N LEU A 391 -6.41 -6.91 -20.29
CA LEU A 391 -7.00 -7.70 -19.21
C LEU A 391 -8.29 -8.42 -19.65
N THR A 392 -9.07 -7.82 -20.57
CA THR A 392 -10.25 -8.48 -21.15
C THR A 392 -9.85 -9.70 -21.98
N LEU A 393 -8.80 -9.58 -22.77
CA LEU A 393 -8.27 -10.71 -23.56
C LEU A 393 -7.67 -11.79 -22.67
N ALA A 394 -6.88 -11.39 -21.68
CA ALA A 394 -6.31 -12.31 -20.69
C ALA A 394 -7.40 -13.07 -19.89
N SER A 395 -8.47 -12.37 -19.46
CA SER A 395 -9.63 -12.98 -18.80
C SER A 395 -10.33 -14.01 -19.71
N LYS A 396 -10.53 -13.68 -20.99
CA LYS A 396 -11.12 -14.64 -21.95
C LYS A 396 -10.25 -15.88 -22.10
N THR A 397 -8.94 -15.72 -22.28
CA THR A 397 -7.98 -16.81 -22.42
C THR A 397 -7.94 -17.70 -21.19
N ALA A 398 -7.88 -17.12 -19.98
CA ALA A 398 -7.89 -17.87 -18.75
C ALA A 398 -9.17 -18.74 -18.60
N ARG A 399 -10.35 -18.16 -18.89
CA ARG A 399 -11.64 -18.88 -18.83
C ARG A 399 -11.78 -19.99 -19.89
N LEU A 400 -11.15 -19.85 -21.06
CA LEU A 400 -11.17 -20.88 -22.09
C LEU A 400 -10.32 -22.09 -21.67
N ARG A 401 -9.21 -21.85 -20.97
CA ARG A 401 -8.36 -22.93 -20.39
C ARG A 401 -9.09 -23.74 -19.36
N ASP A 402 -9.88 -23.09 -18.51
CA ASP A 402 -10.65 -23.75 -17.43
C ASP A 402 -11.76 -24.66 -18.01
N LYS A 403 -12.23 -24.41 -19.21
CA LYS A 403 -13.25 -25.19 -19.92
C LYS A 403 -12.73 -26.40 -20.69
N GLN A 404 -11.41 -26.57 -20.81
CA GLN A 404 -10.78 -27.71 -21.47
C GLN A 404 -10.30 -28.71 -20.40
N PRO A 405 -11.09 -29.73 -20.01
CA PRO A 405 -10.66 -30.76 -19.11
C PRO A 405 -9.66 -31.66 -19.86
N GLY A 406 -8.35 -31.54 -19.59
CA GLY A 406 -7.37 -32.51 -20.06
C GLY A 406 -6.11 -32.00 -20.73
N ASN A 407 -5.53 -30.90 -20.30
CA ASN A 407 -4.11 -30.59 -20.55
C ASN A 407 -3.39 -30.16 -19.29
#